data_5493df89fe7dd0c43ad7b5603af9e264
#
_entry.id   5493df89fe7dd0c43ad7b5603af9e264
#
_cell.length_a   1.000
_cell.length_b   1.000
_cell.length_c   1.000
_cell.angle_alpha   90.00
_cell.angle_beta   90.00
_cell.angle_gamma   90.00
#
_symmetry.space_group_name_H-M   'P 1'
#
loop_
_entity.id
_entity.type
_entity.pdbx_description
1 polymer ?
#
loop_
_entity_poly.entity_id
_entity_poly.type
_entity_poly.pdbx_seq_one_letter_code
_entity_poly.pdbx_strand_id
1 'polypeptide(L)'
;MSSVPLADGPDFSVATVRCEEHRPGWSPPEPAGRHQVVLVRSGRFRLRSKGRDALADPTAGYLQVPGDVASFAHPAGGDVCTAVTLSPALWRSVVADDGRQASASVFLDGRLQLAHRRLLRAAPDVAFGMAEELVALLDGLLRPPARHARARAVADEAREALLTDHSEAGGLIPLARLLGVSPSHLSRVFQRETGTSLTRYRNRIRVTRALDRIEQGAGHLAEIAADLGFADQAHLCRAVRAELGHTPSEVRHLLDPQPAGEPT
;
A
#
# COMPACT_ATOMS: atom_id res chain seq x y z
N MET A 1 -1.42 -16.22 12.66
CA MET A 1 -1.98 -15.60 11.45
C MET A 1 -3.42 -16.05 11.28
N SER A 2 -4.38 -15.15 11.11
CA SER A 2 -5.80 -15.44 10.86
C SER A 2 -6.20 -14.87 9.49
N SER A 3 -7.13 -15.55 8.79
CA SER A 3 -7.66 -15.10 7.50
C SER A 3 -9.19 -15.11 7.55
N VAL A 4 -9.80 -13.99 7.18
CA VAL A 4 -11.25 -13.83 7.12
C VAL A 4 -11.64 -13.55 5.66
N PRO A 5 -12.41 -14.43 5.01
CA PRO A 5 -12.87 -14.19 3.64
C PRO A 5 -13.83 -12.98 3.62
N LEU A 6 -13.68 -12.13 2.62
CA LEU A 6 -14.56 -10.99 2.34
C LEU A 6 -15.41 -11.24 1.11
N ALA A 7 -14.85 -11.91 0.12
CA ALA A 7 -15.54 -12.27 -1.12
C ALA A 7 -14.91 -13.54 -1.71
N ASP A 8 -15.74 -14.34 -2.36
CA ASP A 8 -15.32 -15.54 -3.09
C ASP A 8 -16.11 -15.65 -4.38
N GLY A 9 -15.41 -15.69 -5.49
CA GLY A 9 -15.96 -15.78 -6.85
C GLY A 9 -15.13 -16.71 -7.73
N PRO A 10 -15.59 -17.02 -8.94
CA PRO A 10 -14.93 -17.97 -9.83
C PRO A 10 -13.54 -17.50 -10.30
N ASP A 11 -13.33 -16.20 -10.45
CA ASP A 11 -12.11 -15.63 -11.00
C ASP A 11 -11.21 -14.99 -9.96
N PHE A 12 -11.73 -14.61 -8.80
CA PHE A 12 -10.95 -14.04 -7.71
C PHE A 12 -11.61 -14.28 -6.35
N SER A 13 -10.78 -14.25 -5.32
CA SER A 13 -11.24 -14.16 -3.93
C SER A 13 -10.47 -13.08 -3.19
N VAL A 14 -11.12 -12.47 -2.20
CA VAL A 14 -10.54 -11.42 -1.36
C VAL A 14 -10.68 -11.83 0.09
N ALA A 15 -9.59 -11.72 0.85
CA ALA A 15 -9.57 -12.00 2.28
C ALA A 15 -8.81 -10.94 3.05
N THR A 16 -9.25 -10.67 4.28
CA THR A 16 -8.45 -9.96 5.27
C THR A 16 -7.54 -10.95 5.98
N VAL A 17 -6.24 -10.69 5.95
CA VAL A 17 -5.23 -11.46 6.68
C VAL A 17 -4.69 -10.62 7.82
N ARG A 18 -4.70 -11.15 9.04
CA ARG A 18 -4.10 -10.53 10.23
C ARG A 18 -2.95 -11.37 10.73
N CYS A 19 -1.82 -10.74 10.88
CA CYS A 19 -0.67 -11.32 11.57
C CYS A 19 -0.47 -10.56 12.88
N GLU A 20 -0.50 -11.26 14.01
CA GLU A 20 -0.30 -10.67 15.35
C GLU A 20 1.12 -10.97 15.87
N GLU A 21 1.91 -11.71 15.08
CA GLU A 21 3.24 -12.12 15.49
C GLU A 21 4.22 -10.95 15.48
N HIS A 22 5.06 -10.90 16.52
CA HIS A 22 6.29 -10.12 16.53
C HIS A 22 7.46 -11.07 16.26
N ARG A 23 7.93 -11.10 15.03
CA ARG A 23 9.04 -11.94 14.60
C ARG A 23 10.09 -11.09 13.90
N PRO A 24 11.14 -10.63 14.61
CA PRO A 24 12.21 -9.83 14.00
C PRO A 24 13.08 -10.63 13.01
N GLY A 25 13.19 -11.95 13.18
CA GLY A 25 13.91 -12.86 12.27
C GLY A 25 13.03 -13.34 11.12
N TRP A 26 13.68 -13.89 10.09
CA TRP A 26 13.00 -14.45 8.92
C TRP A 26 12.23 -15.73 9.25
N SER A 27 11.03 -15.89 8.70
CA SER A 27 10.33 -17.17 8.69
C SER A 27 11.06 -18.20 7.84
N PRO A 28 10.79 -19.51 8.03
CA PRO A 28 11.13 -20.50 7.03
C PRO A 28 10.62 -20.10 5.65
N PRO A 29 11.31 -20.50 4.56
CA PRO A 29 10.82 -20.24 3.20
C PRO A 29 9.47 -20.94 2.95
N GLU A 30 8.51 -20.21 2.44
CA GLU A 30 7.17 -20.69 2.14
C GLU A 30 6.90 -20.61 0.63
N PRO A 31 6.51 -21.73 -0.02
CA PRO A 31 6.18 -21.70 -1.43
C PRO A 31 4.81 -21.06 -1.68
N ALA A 32 4.74 -20.17 -2.65
CA ALA A 32 3.47 -19.63 -3.12
C ALA A 32 2.73 -20.65 -3.99
N GLY A 33 1.50 -20.99 -3.61
CA GLY A 33 0.65 -21.93 -4.35
C GLY A 33 -0.33 -21.24 -5.31
N ARG A 34 -0.45 -19.92 -5.26
CA ARG A 34 -1.49 -19.16 -5.99
C ARG A 34 -0.95 -17.84 -6.53
N HIS A 35 -1.65 -17.28 -7.52
CA HIS A 35 -1.44 -15.91 -7.95
C HIS A 35 -2.10 -14.99 -6.92
N GLN A 36 -1.32 -14.18 -6.24
CA GLN A 36 -1.85 -13.26 -5.22
C GLN A 36 -1.26 -11.86 -5.35
N VAL A 37 -2.11 -10.90 -5.06
CA VAL A 37 -1.73 -9.51 -4.77
C VAL A 37 -2.01 -9.28 -3.29
N VAL A 38 -0.98 -8.92 -2.53
CA VAL A 38 -1.12 -8.63 -1.10
C VAL A 38 -0.86 -7.16 -0.86
N LEU A 39 -1.86 -6.48 -0.31
CA LEU A 39 -1.85 -5.05 -0.02
C LEU A 39 -1.94 -4.83 1.49
N VAL A 40 -0.99 -4.09 2.04
CA VAL A 40 -0.97 -3.81 3.48
C VAL A 40 -1.96 -2.70 3.79
N ARG A 41 -2.83 -2.91 4.79
CA ARG A 41 -3.77 -1.90 5.31
C ARG A 41 -3.19 -1.15 6.49
N SER A 42 -2.56 -1.88 7.40
CA SER A 42 -1.88 -1.31 8.57
C SER A 42 -0.69 -2.19 8.97
N GLY A 43 0.25 -1.60 9.70
CA GLY A 43 1.49 -2.27 10.06
C GLY A 43 2.52 -2.25 8.92
N ARG A 44 3.59 -3.00 9.11
CA ARG A 44 4.65 -3.19 8.12
C ARG A 44 5.46 -4.44 8.43
N PHE A 45 5.99 -5.07 7.39
CA PHE A 45 6.86 -6.23 7.51
C PHE A 45 7.86 -6.27 6.35
N ARG A 46 8.88 -7.11 6.50
CA ARG A 46 9.85 -7.38 5.44
C ARG A 46 9.51 -8.70 4.78
N LEU A 47 9.67 -8.75 3.47
CA LEU A 47 9.62 -9.99 2.71
C LEU A 47 10.92 -10.19 1.95
N ARG A 48 11.33 -11.46 1.82
CA ARG A 48 12.46 -11.89 1.00
C ARG A 48 11.94 -12.89 -0.02
N SER A 49 12.11 -12.57 -1.30
CA SER A 49 11.75 -13.46 -2.40
C SER A 49 12.76 -13.31 -3.54
N LYS A 50 13.11 -14.43 -4.19
CA LYS A 50 14.08 -14.45 -5.31
C LYS A 50 15.42 -13.74 -4.96
N GLY A 51 15.89 -13.93 -3.73
CA GLY A 51 17.15 -13.32 -3.24
C GLY A 51 17.07 -11.78 -3.04
N ARG A 52 15.89 -11.20 -2.99
CA ARG A 52 15.67 -9.77 -2.78
C ARG A 52 14.82 -9.52 -1.55
N ASP A 53 15.25 -8.55 -0.76
CA ASP A 53 14.50 -8.03 0.37
C ASP A 53 13.64 -6.85 -0.07
N ALA A 54 12.45 -6.76 0.49
CA ALA A 54 11.52 -5.66 0.26
C ALA A 54 10.75 -5.33 1.54
N LEU A 55 10.36 -4.07 1.68
CA LEU A 55 9.49 -3.59 2.74
C LEU A 55 8.05 -3.54 2.20
N ALA A 56 7.16 -4.24 2.88
CA ALA A 56 5.71 -4.14 2.68
C ALA A 56 5.10 -3.23 3.75
N ASP A 57 4.31 -2.25 3.32
CA ASP A 57 3.65 -1.25 4.13
C ASP A 57 2.44 -0.67 3.36
N PRO A 58 1.60 0.21 3.94
CA PRO A 58 0.42 0.74 3.23
C PRO A 58 0.71 1.44 1.89
N THR A 59 1.96 1.74 1.58
CA THR A 59 2.37 2.35 0.30
C THR A 59 3.00 1.34 -0.66
N ALA A 60 3.23 0.09 -0.22
CA ALA A 60 3.81 -0.96 -1.06
C ALA A 60 3.33 -2.35 -0.61
N GLY A 61 2.60 -2.99 -1.50
CA GLY A 61 2.27 -4.39 -1.42
C GLY A 61 3.27 -5.28 -2.19
N TYR A 62 2.89 -6.53 -2.40
CA TYR A 62 3.69 -7.48 -3.17
C TYR A 62 2.84 -8.45 -3.97
N LEU A 63 3.47 -9.05 -4.97
CA LEU A 63 2.88 -10.09 -5.81
C LEU A 63 3.51 -11.44 -5.47
N GLN A 64 2.69 -12.47 -5.49
CA GLN A 64 3.12 -13.86 -5.45
C GLN A 64 2.57 -14.61 -6.67
N VAL A 65 3.40 -15.46 -7.24
CA VAL A 65 3.00 -16.38 -8.32
C VAL A 65 3.35 -17.80 -7.93
N PRO A 66 2.63 -18.83 -8.41
CA PRO A 66 2.95 -20.22 -8.13
C PRO A 66 4.42 -20.54 -8.43
N GLY A 67 5.08 -21.22 -7.49
CA GLY A 67 6.50 -21.55 -7.56
C GLY A 67 7.44 -20.48 -6.99
N ASP A 68 6.99 -19.29 -6.67
CA ASP A 68 7.79 -18.34 -5.90
C ASP A 68 7.96 -18.84 -4.46
N VAL A 69 9.12 -18.57 -3.89
CA VAL A 69 9.42 -18.87 -2.49
C VAL A 69 9.71 -17.57 -1.76
N ALA A 70 9.04 -17.36 -0.64
CA ALA A 70 9.18 -16.15 0.17
C ALA A 70 9.41 -16.48 1.64
N SER A 71 10.14 -15.61 2.34
CA SER A 71 10.29 -15.56 3.79
C SER A 71 9.85 -14.21 4.29
N PHE A 72 9.29 -14.15 5.49
CA PHE A 72 8.73 -12.96 6.09
C PHE A 72 9.37 -12.64 7.45
N ALA A 73 9.48 -11.36 7.77
CA ALA A 73 9.91 -10.90 9.10
C ALA A 73 9.04 -9.72 9.54
N HIS A 74 8.55 -9.76 10.77
CA HIS A 74 7.63 -8.78 11.37
C HIS A 74 8.28 -8.05 12.56
N PRO A 75 9.35 -7.26 12.34
CA PRO A 75 10.07 -6.60 13.44
C PRO A 75 9.24 -5.49 14.11
N ALA A 76 8.24 -4.97 13.44
CA ALA A 76 7.38 -3.90 13.95
C ALA A 76 6.10 -4.39 14.66
N GLY A 77 5.95 -5.70 14.82
CA GLY A 77 4.72 -6.30 15.34
C GLY A 77 3.72 -6.67 14.25
N GLY A 78 2.44 -6.76 14.61
CA GLY A 78 1.38 -7.23 13.73
C GLY A 78 1.06 -6.32 12.55
N ASP A 79 0.42 -6.91 11.56
CA ASP A 79 -0.08 -6.21 10.37
C ASP A 79 -1.47 -6.72 9.96
N VAL A 80 -2.13 -5.91 9.15
CA VAL A 80 -3.41 -6.26 8.52
C VAL A 80 -3.25 -6.08 7.03
N CYS A 81 -3.47 -7.14 6.29
CA CYS A 81 -3.36 -7.17 4.84
C CYS A 81 -4.68 -7.53 4.16
N THR A 82 -4.83 -7.12 2.94
CA THR A 82 -5.80 -7.66 1.99
C THR A 82 -5.06 -8.60 1.05
N ALA A 83 -5.45 -9.87 1.03
CA ALA A 83 -4.97 -10.84 0.07
C ALA A 83 -6.02 -11.02 -1.04
N VAL A 84 -5.66 -10.69 -2.27
CA VAL A 84 -6.47 -10.92 -3.46
C VAL A 84 -5.87 -12.09 -4.21
N THR A 85 -6.58 -13.20 -4.25
CA THR A 85 -6.20 -14.37 -5.04
C THR A 85 -6.89 -14.30 -6.40
N LEU A 86 -6.14 -14.53 -7.47
CA LEU A 86 -6.65 -14.47 -8.85
C LEU A 86 -6.59 -15.86 -9.50
N SER A 87 -7.60 -16.16 -10.32
CA SER A 87 -7.55 -17.34 -11.19
C SER A 87 -6.38 -17.19 -12.18
N PRO A 88 -5.82 -18.31 -12.68
CA PRO A 88 -4.79 -18.24 -13.72
C PRO A 88 -5.27 -17.53 -15.00
N ALA A 89 -6.56 -17.57 -15.30
CA ALA A 89 -7.15 -16.90 -16.45
C ALA A 89 -7.17 -15.38 -16.25
N LEU A 90 -7.68 -14.90 -15.11
CA LEU A 90 -7.70 -13.48 -14.79
C LEU A 90 -6.27 -12.93 -14.64
N TRP A 91 -5.36 -13.66 -13.98
CA TRP A 91 -3.97 -13.27 -13.88
C TRP A 91 -3.35 -12.98 -15.26
N ARG A 92 -3.50 -13.91 -16.21
CA ARG A 92 -2.98 -13.73 -17.58
C ARG A 92 -3.61 -12.57 -18.34
N SER A 93 -4.86 -12.22 -18.03
CA SER A 93 -5.53 -11.08 -18.69
C SER A 93 -5.07 -9.72 -18.18
N VAL A 94 -4.62 -9.64 -16.92
CA VAL A 94 -4.23 -8.37 -16.29
C VAL A 94 -2.70 -8.18 -16.24
N VAL A 95 -1.92 -9.27 -16.20
CA VAL A 95 -0.46 -9.23 -16.32
C VAL A 95 -0.10 -9.49 -17.76
N ALA A 96 0.22 -8.44 -18.52
CA ALA A 96 0.65 -8.58 -19.91
C ALA A 96 1.81 -9.57 -20.04
N ASP A 97 1.79 -10.38 -21.08
CA ASP A 97 2.69 -11.53 -21.32
C ASP A 97 4.12 -11.11 -21.77
N ASP A 98 4.55 -9.88 -21.50
CA ASP A 98 5.83 -9.32 -21.96
C ASP A 98 7.06 -9.88 -21.25
N GLY A 99 7.01 -11.08 -20.67
CA GLY A 99 8.14 -11.67 -19.94
C GLY A 99 8.55 -10.87 -18.69
N ARG A 100 7.78 -9.87 -18.31
CA ARG A 100 7.95 -9.08 -17.09
C ARG A 100 7.61 -9.98 -15.92
N GLN A 101 8.63 -10.61 -15.35
CA GLN A 101 8.48 -11.25 -14.04
C GLN A 101 7.83 -10.23 -13.11
N ALA A 102 6.66 -10.60 -12.60
CA ALA A 102 5.94 -9.79 -11.63
C ALA A 102 6.93 -9.29 -10.58
N SER A 103 7.02 -7.99 -10.46
CA SER A 103 7.90 -7.39 -9.49
C SER A 103 7.46 -7.83 -8.10
N ALA A 104 8.38 -8.32 -7.28
CA ALA A 104 8.03 -8.72 -5.91
C ALA A 104 7.30 -7.63 -5.13
N SER A 105 7.39 -6.36 -5.53
CA SER A 105 6.70 -5.25 -4.86
C SER A 105 5.92 -4.40 -5.86
N VAL A 106 4.73 -3.96 -5.44
CA VAL A 106 3.86 -3.00 -6.13
C VAL A 106 3.68 -1.77 -5.27
N PHE A 107 3.75 -0.59 -5.87
CA PHE A 107 3.62 0.67 -5.13
C PHE A 107 2.20 1.23 -5.26
N LEU A 108 1.64 1.66 -4.12
CA LEU A 108 0.34 2.29 -4.04
C LEU A 108 0.52 3.79 -3.82
N ASP A 109 0.03 4.59 -4.77
CA ASP A 109 -0.17 6.02 -4.52
C ASP A 109 -1.49 6.25 -3.76
N GLY A 110 -1.79 7.49 -3.39
CA GLY A 110 -3.00 7.79 -2.62
C GLY A 110 -4.28 7.41 -3.37
N ARG A 111 -4.30 7.50 -4.69
CA ARG A 111 -5.46 7.09 -5.51
C ARG A 111 -5.68 5.59 -5.45
N LEU A 112 -4.61 4.81 -5.58
CA LEU A 112 -4.65 3.36 -5.46
C LEU A 112 -5.01 2.91 -4.03
N GLN A 113 -4.55 3.63 -3.00
CA GLN A 113 -4.98 3.37 -1.63
C GLN A 113 -6.48 3.65 -1.43
N LEU A 114 -7.02 4.72 -2.03
CA LEU A 114 -8.46 4.97 -2.00
C LEU A 114 -9.22 3.89 -2.79
N ALA A 115 -8.75 3.53 -3.99
CA ALA A 115 -9.34 2.45 -4.78
C ALA A 115 -9.36 1.11 -4.02
N HIS A 116 -8.27 0.79 -3.29
CA HIS A 116 -8.22 -0.39 -2.43
C HIS A 116 -9.31 -0.35 -1.32
N ARG A 117 -9.52 0.80 -0.69
CA ARG A 117 -10.60 0.95 0.31
C ARG A 117 -11.99 0.81 -0.30
N ARG A 118 -12.19 1.36 -1.50
CA ARG A 118 -13.45 1.19 -2.25
C ARG A 118 -13.71 -0.27 -2.59
N LEU A 119 -12.69 -1.00 -3.05
CA LEU A 119 -12.78 -2.45 -3.29
C LEU A 119 -13.31 -3.19 -2.05
N LEU A 120 -12.81 -2.86 -0.85
CA LEU A 120 -13.26 -3.48 0.38
C LEU A 120 -14.70 -3.12 0.76
N ARG A 121 -15.19 -1.94 0.35
CA ARG A 121 -16.58 -1.50 0.55
C ARG A 121 -17.55 -2.12 -0.47
N ALA A 122 -17.07 -2.50 -1.64
CA ALA A 122 -17.86 -3.14 -2.68
C ALA A 122 -18.11 -4.65 -2.42
N ALA A 123 -17.64 -5.21 -1.31
CA ALA A 123 -17.79 -6.63 -0.97
C ALA A 123 -19.21 -7.21 -1.07
N PRO A 124 -20.32 -6.47 -0.84
CA PRO A 124 -21.66 -6.99 -1.01
C PRO A 124 -22.03 -7.35 -2.48
N ASP A 125 -21.39 -6.70 -3.46
CA ASP A 125 -21.60 -7.00 -4.88
C ASP A 125 -20.30 -7.52 -5.52
N VAL A 126 -20.08 -8.84 -5.36
CA VAL A 126 -18.88 -9.51 -5.86
C VAL A 126 -18.86 -9.59 -7.40
N ALA A 127 -20.02 -9.76 -8.02
CA ALA A 127 -20.12 -10.05 -9.44
C ALA A 127 -19.80 -8.85 -10.33
N PHE A 128 -20.17 -7.64 -9.92
CA PHE A 128 -19.97 -6.41 -10.68
C PHE A 128 -19.17 -5.37 -9.91
N GLY A 129 -19.71 -4.82 -8.83
CA GLY A 129 -19.09 -3.70 -8.12
C GLY A 129 -17.68 -4.00 -7.64
N MET A 130 -17.46 -5.14 -6.99
CA MET A 130 -16.13 -5.52 -6.51
C MET A 130 -15.19 -5.90 -7.67
N ALA A 131 -15.70 -6.56 -8.71
CA ALA A 131 -14.92 -6.92 -9.88
C ALA A 131 -14.41 -5.68 -10.63
N GLU A 132 -15.26 -4.66 -10.83
CA GLU A 132 -14.87 -3.39 -11.45
C GLU A 132 -13.79 -2.65 -10.64
N GLU A 133 -13.98 -2.52 -9.33
CA GLU A 133 -12.98 -1.90 -8.45
C GLU A 133 -11.67 -2.69 -8.44
N LEU A 134 -11.73 -4.02 -8.48
CA LEU A 134 -10.55 -4.88 -8.54
C LEU A 134 -9.79 -4.69 -9.86
N VAL A 135 -10.45 -4.72 -10.99
CA VAL A 135 -9.82 -4.54 -12.31
C VAL A 135 -9.16 -3.16 -12.40
N ALA A 136 -9.86 -2.10 -11.96
CA ALA A 136 -9.32 -0.74 -11.93
C ALA A 136 -8.07 -0.63 -11.02
N LEU A 137 -8.10 -1.30 -9.86
CA LEU A 137 -6.97 -1.33 -8.92
C LEU A 137 -5.77 -2.08 -9.55
N LEU A 138 -5.98 -3.24 -10.16
CA LEU A 138 -4.93 -4.04 -10.78
C LEU A 138 -4.29 -3.32 -11.97
N ASP A 139 -5.05 -2.65 -12.82
CA ASP A 139 -4.50 -1.82 -13.93
C ASP A 139 -3.55 -0.74 -13.40
N GLY A 140 -3.92 -0.08 -12.31
CA GLY A 140 -3.06 0.92 -11.67
C GLY A 140 -1.80 0.35 -11.01
N LEU A 141 -1.89 -0.83 -10.38
CA LEU A 141 -0.80 -1.47 -9.65
C LEU A 141 0.27 -2.09 -10.57
N LEU A 142 -0.12 -2.59 -11.73
CA LEU A 142 0.76 -3.38 -12.59
C LEU A 142 1.57 -2.56 -13.59
N ARG A 143 1.49 -1.24 -13.55
CA ARG A 143 2.36 -0.33 -14.34
C ARG A 143 3.77 -0.23 -13.73
N PRO A 144 4.82 -0.66 -14.44
CA PRO A 144 6.14 -0.86 -13.83
C PRO A 144 7.04 0.38 -13.77
N PRO A 145 7.96 0.50 -12.78
CA PRO A 145 9.20 1.31 -12.85
C PRO A 145 10.48 0.46 -12.95
N ALA A 146 11.54 1.00 -13.56
CA ALA A 146 12.84 0.37 -13.79
C ALA A 146 13.75 0.32 -12.52
N ARG A 147 14.66 -0.67 -12.37
CA ARG A 147 15.26 -1.03 -11.07
C ARG A 147 16.76 -1.27 -11.01
N HIS A 148 17.36 -0.97 -9.80
CA HIS A 148 18.74 -1.30 -9.41
C HIS A 148 18.81 -1.65 -7.89
N ALA A 149 19.39 -2.79 -7.49
CA ALA A 149 19.28 -3.37 -6.12
C ALA A 149 19.77 -2.46 -4.97
N ARG A 150 20.96 -1.80 -5.09
CA ARG A 150 21.50 -0.93 -4.04
C ARG A 150 20.67 0.35 -3.86
N ALA A 151 20.22 0.92 -4.95
CA ALA A 151 19.37 2.10 -4.94
C ALA A 151 18.03 1.83 -4.25
N ARG A 152 17.49 0.62 -4.44
CA ARG A 152 16.27 0.19 -3.78
C ARG A 152 16.42 0.07 -2.27
N ALA A 153 17.54 -0.47 -1.76
CA ALA A 153 17.78 -0.55 -0.33
C ALA A 153 17.76 0.84 0.33
N VAL A 154 18.42 1.84 -0.27
CA VAL A 154 18.38 3.23 0.21
C VAL A 154 16.97 3.82 0.18
N ALA A 155 16.19 3.51 -0.87
CA ALA A 155 14.80 3.98 -0.95
C ALA A 155 13.91 3.30 0.10
N ASP A 156 14.06 2.01 0.35
CA ASP A 156 13.31 1.26 1.36
C ASP A 156 13.67 1.73 2.79
N GLU A 157 14.94 1.97 3.09
CA GLU A 157 15.39 2.55 4.36
C GLU A 157 14.82 3.97 4.58
N ALA A 158 14.81 4.81 3.51
CA ALA A 158 14.20 6.14 3.57
C ALA A 158 12.68 6.05 3.83
N ARG A 159 11.99 5.11 3.19
CA ARG A 159 10.56 4.85 3.42
C ARG A 159 10.31 4.41 4.87
N GLU A 160 11.10 3.48 5.38
CA GLU A 160 10.99 3.01 6.77
C GLU A 160 11.15 4.16 7.76
N ALA A 161 12.18 5.00 7.59
CA ALA A 161 12.40 6.17 8.43
C ALA A 161 11.23 7.17 8.41
N LEU A 162 10.65 7.43 7.23
CA LEU A 162 9.48 8.30 7.07
C LEU A 162 8.21 7.70 7.70
N LEU A 163 8.00 6.39 7.59
CA LEU A 163 6.85 5.70 8.14
C LEU A 163 6.88 5.60 9.66
N THR A 164 8.10 5.53 10.25
CA THR A 164 8.30 5.48 11.69
C THR A 164 8.38 6.85 12.36
N ASP A 165 8.23 7.93 11.59
CA ASP A 165 8.48 9.30 12.07
C ASP A 165 9.84 9.43 12.77
N HIS A 166 10.89 8.77 12.21
CA HIS A 166 12.23 8.86 12.76
C HIS A 166 12.65 10.33 12.89
N SER A 167 13.29 10.72 14.00
CA SER A 167 13.64 12.11 14.29
C SER A 167 14.40 12.80 13.16
N GLU A 168 15.29 12.07 12.48
CA GLU A 168 16.07 12.56 11.34
C GLU A 168 15.28 12.58 10.02
N ALA A 169 14.06 12.01 9.96
CA ALA A 169 13.22 12.01 8.76
C ALA A 169 12.42 13.31 8.57
N GLY A 170 12.57 14.29 9.48
CA GLY A 170 11.92 15.59 9.38
C GLY A 170 12.36 16.45 8.19
N GLY A 171 13.52 16.15 7.57
CA GLY A 171 14.06 16.87 6.42
C GLY A 171 14.97 16.03 5.54
N LEU A 172 15.19 16.50 4.30
CA LEU A 172 16.04 15.79 3.33
C LEU A 172 17.49 15.64 3.80
N ILE A 173 18.05 16.69 4.38
CA ILE A 173 19.47 16.70 4.79
C ILE A 173 19.71 15.76 6.00
N PRO A 174 18.91 15.84 7.09
CA PRO A 174 19.02 14.88 8.18
C PRO A 174 18.80 13.43 7.73
N LEU A 175 17.78 13.18 6.91
CA LEU A 175 17.49 11.84 6.39
C LEU A 175 18.65 11.28 5.55
N ALA A 176 19.26 12.10 4.69
CA ALA A 176 20.40 11.69 3.89
C ALA A 176 21.62 11.35 4.76
N ARG A 177 21.83 12.10 5.85
CA ARG A 177 22.88 11.83 6.84
C ARG A 177 22.62 10.51 7.56
N LEU A 178 21.40 10.26 8.01
CA LEU A 178 20.99 8.99 8.62
C LEU A 178 21.33 7.79 7.74
N LEU A 179 21.09 7.92 6.42
CA LEU A 179 21.30 6.85 5.44
C LEU A 179 22.74 6.79 4.86
N GLY A 180 23.65 7.67 5.33
CA GLY A 180 25.03 7.71 4.87
C GLY A 180 25.20 8.05 3.38
N VAL A 181 24.27 8.84 2.82
CA VAL A 181 24.31 9.25 1.41
C VAL A 181 24.21 10.78 1.27
N SER A 182 24.58 11.32 0.10
CA SER A 182 24.36 12.74 -0.16
C SER A 182 22.87 13.06 -0.38
N PRO A 183 22.39 14.27 -0.01
CA PRO A 183 21.00 14.67 -0.23
C PRO A 183 20.56 14.57 -1.69
N SER A 184 21.43 14.95 -2.62
CA SER A 184 21.15 14.86 -4.06
C SER A 184 21.09 13.41 -4.57
N HIS A 185 21.92 12.52 -4.00
CA HIS A 185 21.86 11.08 -4.30
C HIS A 185 20.57 10.48 -3.78
N LEU A 186 20.22 10.74 -2.52
CA LEU A 186 18.97 10.27 -1.91
C LEU A 186 17.75 10.72 -2.73
N SER A 187 17.66 12.00 -3.06
CA SER A 187 16.53 12.54 -3.84
C SER A 187 16.36 11.84 -5.19
N ARG A 188 17.48 11.68 -5.95
CA ARG A 188 17.45 11.01 -7.27
C ARG A 188 17.12 9.53 -7.17
N VAL A 189 17.73 8.83 -6.21
CA VAL A 189 17.49 7.40 -6.00
C VAL A 189 16.05 7.17 -5.58
N PHE A 190 15.57 7.92 -4.59
CA PHE A 190 14.22 7.78 -4.10
C PHE A 190 13.18 8.00 -5.21
N GLN A 191 13.34 9.08 -6.00
CA GLN A 191 12.41 9.37 -7.11
C GLN A 191 12.46 8.29 -8.19
N ARG A 192 13.65 7.76 -8.50
CA ARG A 192 13.81 6.68 -9.50
C ARG A 192 13.16 5.37 -9.03
N GLU A 193 13.35 5.00 -7.77
CA GLU A 193 12.88 3.71 -7.23
C GLU A 193 11.39 3.72 -6.85
N THR A 194 10.86 4.88 -6.44
CA THR A 194 9.46 5.02 -6.00
C THR A 194 8.56 5.76 -6.98
N GLY A 195 9.13 6.36 -8.02
CA GLY A 195 8.39 7.19 -8.98
C GLY A 195 7.94 8.55 -8.43
N THR A 196 8.33 8.91 -7.19
CA THR A 196 7.86 10.15 -6.55
C THR A 196 8.97 10.82 -5.72
N SER A 197 8.87 12.14 -5.48
CA SER A 197 9.81 12.84 -4.61
C SER A 197 9.57 12.49 -3.13
N LEU A 198 10.61 12.60 -2.29
CA LEU A 198 10.52 12.42 -0.84
C LEU A 198 9.46 13.32 -0.20
N THR A 199 9.36 14.58 -0.64
CA THR A 199 8.33 15.51 -0.15
C THR A 199 6.92 15.01 -0.46
N ARG A 200 6.69 14.59 -1.69
CA ARG A 200 5.38 14.03 -2.10
C ARG A 200 5.09 12.73 -1.38
N TYR A 201 6.08 11.86 -1.21
CA TYR A 201 5.94 10.61 -0.48
C TYR A 201 5.57 10.85 0.99
N ARG A 202 6.25 11.79 1.68
CA ARG A 202 5.90 12.19 3.05
C ARG A 202 4.47 12.73 3.15
N ASN A 203 4.06 13.57 2.21
CA ASN A 203 2.68 14.05 2.17
C ASN A 203 1.68 12.92 1.94
N ARG A 204 2.03 11.94 1.11
CA ARG A 204 1.22 10.74 0.89
C ARG A 204 1.02 9.94 2.19
N ILE A 205 2.08 9.70 2.98
CA ILE A 205 1.96 9.05 4.29
C ILE A 205 0.98 9.80 5.18
N ARG A 206 1.08 11.13 5.24
CA ARG A 206 0.17 11.98 6.02
C ARG A 206 -1.28 11.89 5.51
N VAL A 207 -1.47 11.88 4.19
CA VAL A 207 -2.80 11.70 3.57
C VAL A 207 -3.35 10.30 3.86
N THR A 208 -2.51 9.26 3.82
CA THR A 208 -2.92 7.89 4.22
C THR A 208 -3.44 7.86 5.66
N ARG A 209 -2.71 8.47 6.59
CA ARG A 209 -3.14 8.57 8.00
C ARG A 209 -4.41 9.42 8.16
N ALA A 210 -4.58 10.46 7.33
CA ALA A 210 -5.82 11.23 7.32
C ALA A 210 -7.00 10.40 6.81
N LEU A 211 -6.79 9.56 5.78
CA LEU A 211 -7.80 8.60 5.30
C LEU A 211 -8.24 7.64 6.39
N ASP A 212 -7.28 7.07 7.13
CA ASP A 212 -7.59 6.15 8.24
C ASP A 212 -8.46 6.84 9.30
N ARG A 213 -8.16 8.09 9.65
CA ARG A 213 -8.94 8.87 10.61
C ARG A 213 -10.34 9.24 10.08
N ILE A 214 -10.44 9.61 8.80
CA ILE A 214 -11.72 9.91 8.16
C ILE A 214 -12.59 8.64 8.13
N GLU A 215 -12.03 7.50 7.80
CA GLU A 215 -12.72 6.21 7.79
C GLU A 215 -13.19 5.78 9.18
N GLN A 216 -12.45 6.14 10.23
CA GLN A 216 -12.80 5.92 11.64
C GLN A 216 -13.83 6.93 12.19
N GLY A 217 -14.31 7.85 11.37
CA GLY A 217 -15.33 8.84 11.74
C GLY A 217 -14.80 10.10 12.44
N ALA A 218 -13.49 10.35 12.40
CA ALA A 218 -12.94 11.59 12.96
C ALA A 218 -13.53 12.83 12.27
N GLY A 219 -14.22 13.71 13.05
CA GLY A 219 -15.00 14.82 12.52
C GLY A 219 -14.20 16.09 12.19
N HIS A 220 -13.20 16.41 13.01
CA HIS A 220 -12.54 17.72 12.97
C HIS A 220 -11.27 17.71 12.12
N LEU A 221 -11.37 18.18 10.87
CA LEU A 221 -10.24 18.24 9.93
C LEU A 221 -9.09 19.13 10.42
N ALA A 222 -9.37 20.14 11.25
CA ALA A 222 -8.34 20.99 11.84
C ALA A 222 -7.45 20.20 12.82
N GLU A 223 -8.03 19.33 13.64
CA GLU A 223 -7.32 18.46 14.56
C GLU A 223 -6.49 17.42 13.78
N ILE A 224 -7.09 16.81 12.77
CA ILE A 224 -6.36 15.89 11.87
C ILE A 224 -5.17 16.59 11.23
N ALA A 225 -5.32 17.83 10.79
CA ALA A 225 -4.23 18.60 10.18
C ALA A 225 -3.09 18.87 11.18
N ALA A 226 -3.43 19.31 12.38
CA ALA A 226 -2.44 19.60 13.43
C ALA A 226 -1.65 18.33 13.81
N ASP A 227 -2.36 17.24 14.10
CA ASP A 227 -1.76 15.98 14.54
C ASP A 227 -0.85 15.32 13.47
N LEU A 228 -1.21 15.49 12.20
CA LEU A 228 -0.43 14.94 11.08
C LEU A 228 0.65 15.89 10.56
N GLY A 229 0.85 17.05 11.21
CA GLY A 229 1.90 18.01 10.90
C GLY A 229 1.67 18.76 9.59
N PHE A 230 0.41 19.01 9.21
CA PHE A 230 0.05 20.02 8.23
C PHE A 230 0.04 21.39 8.87
N ALA A 231 0.32 22.46 8.09
CA ALA A 231 0.34 23.81 8.61
C ALA A 231 -1.04 24.26 9.11
N ASP A 232 -2.09 23.85 8.41
CA ASP A 232 -3.48 24.15 8.69
C ASP A 232 -4.44 23.18 7.99
N GLN A 233 -5.73 23.30 8.27
CA GLN A 233 -6.78 22.51 7.61
C GLN A 233 -6.80 22.71 6.08
N ALA A 234 -6.54 23.93 5.60
CA ALA A 234 -6.54 24.22 4.17
C ALA A 234 -5.39 23.49 3.46
N HIS A 235 -4.23 23.39 4.13
CA HIS A 235 -3.09 22.59 3.64
C HIS A 235 -3.43 21.11 3.57
N LEU A 236 -4.05 20.53 4.60
CA LEU A 236 -4.57 19.17 4.57
C LEU A 236 -5.53 18.95 3.39
N CYS A 237 -6.54 19.84 3.23
CA CYS A 237 -7.52 19.72 2.15
C CYS A 237 -6.86 19.77 0.76
N ARG A 238 -5.90 20.67 0.55
CA ARG A 238 -5.13 20.73 -0.71
C ARG A 238 -4.32 19.46 -0.94
N ALA A 239 -3.66 18.94 0.09
CA ALA A 239 -2.86 17.70 -0.01
C ALA A 239 -3.74 16.49 -0.32
N VAL A 240 -4.87 16.34 0.36
CA VAL A 240 -5.85 15.27 0.10
C VAL A 240 -6.36 15.38 -1.34
N ARG A 241 -6.78 16.56 -1.78
CA ARG A 241 -7.29 16.75 -3.15
C ARG A 241 -6.20 16.49 -4.20
N ALA A 242 -4.97 16.93 -3.97
CA ALA A 242 -3.85 16.69 -4.88
C ALA A 242 -3.48 15.21 -5.01
N GLU A 243 -3.55 14.45 -3.91
CA GLU A 243 -3.15 13.05 -3.88
C GLU A 243 -4.29 12.11 -4.31
N LEU A 244 -5.55 12.39 -3.91
CA LEU A 244 -6.70 11.52 -4.13
C LEU A 244 -7.60 11.96 -5.28
N GLY A 245 -7.55 13.22 -5.68
CA GLY A 245 -8.49 13.83 -6.62
C GLY A 245 -9.82 14.27 -6.00
N HIS A 246 -10.01 14.03 -4.69
CA HIS A 246 -11.24 14.31 -3.94
C HIS A 246 -10.95 15.17 -2.72
N THR A 247 -11.94 15.93 -2.27
CA THR A 247 -11.90 16.65 -1.00
C THR A 247 -12.10 15.66 0.17
N PRO A 248 -11.68 16.00 1.41
CA PRO A 248 -11.94 15.16 2.58
C PRO A 248 -13.43 14.84 2.79
N SER A 249 -14.33 15.75 2.47
CA SER A 249 -15.78 15.53 2.57
C SER A 249 -16.27 14.54 1.52
N GLU A 250 -15.81 14.64 0.27
CA GLU A 250 -16.10 13.67 -0.78
C GLU A 250 -15.54 12.29 -0.45
N VAL A 251 -14.30 12.23 0.09
CA VAL A 251 -13.71 10.97 0.56
C VAL A 251 -14.56 10.33 1.65
N ARG A 252 -15.03 11.10 2.63
CA ARG A 252 -15.94 10.62 3.68
C ARG A 252 -17.18 10.00 3.06
N HIS A 253 -17.84 10.71 2.14
CA HIS A 253 -19.03 10.20 1.47
C HIS A 253 -18.76 8.91 0.65
N LEU A 254 -17.62 8.82 -0.01
CA LEU A 254 -17.20 7.60 -0.76
C LEU A 254 -16.93 6.41 0.16
N LEU A 255 -16.58 6.64 1.42
CA LEU A 255 -16.26 5.61 2.40
C LEU A 255 -17.41 5.36 3.38
N ASP A 256 -18.45 6.19 3.41
CA ASP A 256 -19.66 5.93 4.21
C ASP A 256 -20.36 4.66 3.69
N PRO A 257 -20.76 3.73 4.59
CA PRO A 257 -21.58 2.60 4.18
C PRO A 257 -22.89 3.15 3.63
N GLN A 258 -23.16 2.92 2.35
CA GLN A 258 -24.49 3.19 1.78
C GLN A 258 -25.51 2.38 2.59
N PRO A 259 -26.60 2.97 3.11
CA PRO A 259 -27.67 2.20 3.66
C PRO A 259 -28.16 1.26 2.55
N ALA A 260 -28.19 -0.05 2.85
CA ALA A 260 -28.82 -1.02 1.95
C ALA A 260 -30.20 -0.47 1.62
N GLY A 261 -30.43 -0.14 0.35
CA GLY A 261 -31.71 0.39 -0.11
C GLY A 261 -32.80 -0.57 0.34
N GLU A 262 -33.73 -0.09 1.15
CA GLU A 262 -34.95 -0.84 1.42
C GLU A 262 -35.63 -1.12 0.07
N PRO A 263 -35.94 -2.38 -0.26
CA PRO A 263 -36.73 -2.68 -1.45
C PRO A 263 -38.13 -2.12 -1.24
N THR A 264 -38.51 -1.17 -2.10
CA THR A 264 -39.90 -0.68 -2.22
C THR A 264 -40.75 -1.75 -2.84
#